data_4c2282377d58a0518392b35d3fb3250b
#
_entry.id   4c2282377d58a0518392b35d3fb3250b
#
_cell.length_a   1.000
_cell.length_b   1.000
_cell.length_c   1.000
_cell.angle_alpha   90.00
_cell.angle_beta   90.00
_cell.angle_gamma   90.00
#
_symmetry.space_group_name_H-M   'P 1'
#
loop_
_entity.id
_entity.type
_entity.pdbx_description
1 polymer ?
#
loop_
_entity_poly.entity_id
_entity_poly.type
_entity_poly.pdbx_seq_one_letter_code
_entity_poly.pdbx_strand_id
1 'polypeptide(L)'
;EAWISTMPMSVAQGVADWLQLEELHKYPNMRIIVAEGSIGWVPYLMERADFSNWRHKAWTRSRFQDVKPSELMKRHFCHCFLWDPYGLKNLDEVGVENVTYEVDYPHSDALWPDAAELLWEQVKDLSDEYIDMITHQNAIKWLKHDSLFENFKREDINVGALHAKAAAKGVDTAPKSSGGSVPTNETRPVTSGDVMEMFKAHAEKRAKEQEMA
;
A
#
# COMPACT_ATOMS: atom_id res chain seq x y z
N GLU A 1 12.04 -0.02 15.16
CA GLU A 1 12.41 0.23 13.76
C GLU A 1 12.62 -1.07 12.98
N ALA A 2 13.38 -2.05 13.48
CA ALA A 2 13.65 -3.30 12.77
C ALA A 2 12.37 -4.05 12.34
N TRP A 3 11.37 -4.11 13.22
CA TRP A 3 10.07 -4.74 12.92
C TRP A 3 9.34 -4.01 11.79
N ILE A 4 9.26 -2.69 11.84
CA ILE A 4 8.64 -1.87 10.78
C ILE A 4 9.37 -2.08 9.45
N SER A 5 10.71 -2.03 9.47
CA SER A 5 11.54 -2.23 8.26
C SER A 5 11.36 -3.61 7.61
N THR A 6 10.90 -4.61 8.36
CA THR A 6 10.71 -5.99 7.86
C THR A 6 9.25 -6.35 7.59
N MET A 7 8.30 -5.45 7.84
CA MET A 7 6.87 -5.71 7.56
C MET A 7 6.60 -6.12 6.11
N PRO A 8 7.21 -5.48 5.08
CA PRO A 8 7.01 -5.90 3.70
C PRO A 8 7.45 -7.35 3.43
N MET A 9 8.41 -7.86 4.20
CA MET A 9 8.84 -9.26 4.08
C MET A 9 7.77 -10.23 4.60
N SER A 10 7.04 -9.85 5.65
CA SER A 10 5.90 -10.63 6.15
C SER A 10 4.75 -10.64 5.13
N VAL A 11 4.51 -9.51 4.46
CA VAL A 11 3.54 -9.41 3.37
C VAL A 11 3.95 -10.30 2.19
N ALA A 12 5.23 -10.28 1.79
CA ALA A 12 5.77 -11.14 0.75
C ALA A 12 5.56 -12.63 1.08
N GLN A 13 5.74 -13.01 2.33
CA GLN A 13 5.50 -14.37 2.82
C GLN A 13 4.03 -14.76 2.72
N GLY A 14 3.12 -13.87 3.11
CA GLY A 14 1.68 -14.08 2.95
C GLY A 14 1.27 -14.21 1.47
N VAL A 15 1.81 -13.40 0.58
CA VAL A 15 1.57 -13.52 -0.87
C VAL A 15 2.11 -14.86 -1.41
N ALA A 16 3.27 -15.33 -0.95
CA ALA A 16 3.79 -16.64 -1.33
C ALA A 16 2.85 -17.78 -0.91
N ASP A 17 2.25 -17.70 0.28
CA ASP A 17 1.25 -18.67 0.74
C ASP A 17 -0.02 -18.61 -0.12
N TRP A 18 -0.52 -17.42 -0.43
CA TRP A 18 -1.70 -17.24 -1.30
C TRP A 18 -1.47 -17.81 -2.71
N LEU A 19 -0.27 -17.68 -3.27
CA LEU A 19 0.06 -18.25 -4.58
C LEU A 19 -0.10 -19.78 -4.63
N GLN A 20 -0.03 -20.45 -3.48
CA GLN A 20 -0.21 -21.91 -3.41
C GLN A 20 -1.68 -22.36 -3.38
N LEU A 21 -2.64 -21.41 -3.34
CA LEU A 21 -4.05 -21.75 -3.26
C LEU A 21 -4.60 -22.20 -4.62
N GLU A 22 -5.33 -23.32 -4.63
CA GLU A 22 -6.03 -23.81 -5.82
C GLU A 22 -7.14 -22.85 -6.30
N GLU A 23 -7.62 -22.00 -5.41
CA GLU A 23 -8.64 -21.01 -5.65
C GLU A 23 -8.25 -20.03 -6.75
N LEU A 24 -6.97 -19.68 -6.89
CA LEU A 24 -6.48 -18.81 -7.97
C LEU A 24 -6.71 -19.43 -9.35
N HIS A 25 -6.66 -20.76 -9.46
CA HIS A 25 -7.00 -21.46 -10.70
C HIS A 25 -8.50 -21.62 -10.91
N LYS A 26 -9.25 -21.86 -9.84
CA LYS A 26 -10.72 -22.03 -9.87
C LYS A 26 -11.45 -20.72 -10.17
N TYR A 27 -10.89 -19.61 -9.69
CA TYR A 27 -11.49 -18.28 -9.79
C TYR A 27 -10.57 -17.30 -10.56
N PRO A 28 -10.45 -17.41 -11.88
CA PRO A 28 -9.51 -16.62 -12.69
C PRO A 28 -9.76 -15.11 -12.63
N ASN A 29 -10.93 -14.68 -12.17
CA ASN A 29 -11.30 -13.28 -11.98
C ASN A 29 -11.13 -12.79 -10.54
N MET A 30 -10.63 -13.64 -9.62
CA MET A 30 -10.34 -13.22 -8.26
C MET A 30 -9.24 -12.16 -8.26
N ARG A 31 -9.42 -11.13 -7.45
CA ARG A 31 -8.48 -10.02 -7.33
C ARG A 31 -8.09 -9.82 -5.88
N ILE A 32 -6.80 -9.67 -5.63
CA ILE A 32 -6.21 -9.47 -4.31
C ILE A 32 -5.42 -8.18 -4.36
N ILE A 33 -5.75 -7.25 -3.47
CA ILE A 33 -5.00 -6.00 -3.32
C ILE A 33 -4.13 -6.15 -2.08
N VAL A 34 -2.84 -5.95 -2.28
CA VAL A 34 -1.79 -6.05 -1.25
C VAL A 34 -1.49 -4.63 -0.79
N ALA A 35 -2.24 -4.16 0.21
CA ALA A 35 -2.06 -2.84 0.80
C ALA A 35 -0.82 -2.80 1.70
N GLU A 36 -0.18 -1.66 1.79
CA GLU A 36 0.98 -1.35 2.65
C GLU A 36 2.20 -2.28 2.48
N GLY A 37 2.19 -3.07 1.39
CA GLY A 37 3.18 -4.12 1.18
C GLY A 37 4.47 -3.67 0.52
N SER A 38 4.52 -2.47 -0.04
CA SER A 38 5.58 -2.06 -0.98
C SER A 38 5.68 -2.97 -2.21
N ILE A 39 6.54 -2.64 -3.16
CA ILE A 39 6.63 -3.34 -4.45
C ILE A 39 8.03 -3.85 -4.78
N GLY A 40 9.06 -3.38 -4.07
CA GLY A 40 10.45 -3.71 -4.39
C GLY A 40 10.84 -5.18 -4.24
N TRP A 41 10.11 -5.94 -3.43
CA TRP A 41 10.31 -7.37 -3.25
C TRP A 41 9.59 -8.23 -4.32
N VAL A 42 8.63 -7.66 -5.05
CA VAL A 42 7.74 -8.39 -5.97
C VAL A 42 8.51 -9.10 -7.09
N PRO A 43 9.43 -8.45 -7.83
CA PRO A 43 10.20 -9.12 -8.88
C PRO A 43 11.01 -10.29 -8.34
N TYR A 44 11.64 -10.11 -7.19
CA TYR A 44 12.42 -11.18 -6.57
C TYR A 44 11.55 -12.38 -6.19
N LEU A 45 10.37 -12.14 -5.61
CA LEU A 45 9.46 -13.23 -5.26
C LEU A 45 8.96 -13.97 -6.51
N MET A 46 8.62 -13.26 -7.58
CA MET A 46 8.21 -13.86 -8.85
C MET A 46 9.29 -14.79 -9.42
N GLU A 47 10.51 -14.29 -9.52
CA GLU A 47 11.65 -15.10 -9.99
C GLU A 47 11.89 -16.32 -9.10
N ARG A 48 11.86 -16.11 -7.78
CA ARG A 48 12.10 -17.18 -6.80
C ARG A 48 11.00 -18.24 -6.84
N ALA A 49 9.74 -17.83 -6.98
CA ALA A 49 8.61 -18.74 -7.07
C ALA A 49 8.67 -19.58 -8.36
N ASP A 50 8.97 -18.96 -9.50
CA ASP A 50 9.13 -19.66 -10.78
C ASP A 50 10.27 -20.68 -10.72
N PHE A 51 11.42 -20.29 -10.19
CA PHE A 51 12.56 -21.20 -10.00
C PHE A 51 12.19 -22.37 -9.07
N SER A 52 11.54 -22.09 -7.95
CA SER A 52 11.13 -23.11 -6.99
C SER A 52 10.14 -24.08 -7.59
N ASN A 53 9.15 -23.60 -8.34
CA ASN A 53 8.20 -24.44 -9.06
C ASN A 53 8.92 -25.32 -10.10
N TRP A 54 9.77 -24.73 -10.93
CA TRP A 54 10.54 -25.48 -11.93
C TRP A 54 11.37 -26.59 -11.30
N ARG A 55 12.07 -26.29 -10.21
CA ARG A 55 13.01 -27.20 -9.58
C ARG A 55 12.36 -28.31 -8.75
N HIS A 56 11.24 -27.99 -8.12
CA HIS A 56 10.68 -28.83 -7.05
C HIS A 56 9.31 -29.45 -7.39
N LYS A 57 8.63 -29.02 -8.45
CA LYS A 57 7.26 -29.44 -8.77
C LYS A 57 7.03 -30.94 -8.78
N ALA A 58 8.04 -31.73 -9.17
CA ALA A 58 7.92 -33.18 -9.28
C ALA A 58 7.67 -33.87 -7.93
N TRP A 59 8.24 -33.34 -6.84
CA TRP A 59 8.13 -33.94 -5.50
C TRP A 59 7.22 -33.15 -4.55
N THR A 60 7.03 -31.86 -4.78
CA THR A 60 6.13 -31.02 -3.96
C THR A 60 4.65 -31.20 -4.34
N ARG A 61 4.36 -31.90 -5.44
CA ARG A 61 3.00 -31.97 -6.02
C ARG A 61 2.44 -30.58 -6.25
N SER A 62 3.26 -29.73 -6.87
CA SER A 62 2.93 -28.34 -7.14
C SER A 62 1.52 -28.19 -7.75
N ARG A 63 0.79 -27.20 -7.28
CA ARG A 63 -0.58 -26.87 -7.73
C ARG A 63 -0.61 -25.87 -8.88
N PHE A 64 0.54 -25.37 -9.31
CA PHE A 64 0.61 -24.37 -10.39
C PHE A 64 0.27 -24.91 -11.78
N GLN A 65 0.11 -26.23 -11.92
CA GLN A 65 -0.16 -26.88 -13.19
C GLN A 65 0.88 -26.46 -14.25
N ASP A 66 0.45 -25.94 -15.42
CA ASP A 66 1.32 -25.44 -16.48
C ASP A 66 1.47 -23.90 -16.46
N VAL A 67 0.87 -23.22 -15.47
CA VAL A 67 0.96 -21.76 -15.30
C VAL A 67 2.11 -21.45 -14.36
N LYS A 68 2.91 -20.45 -14.71
CA LYS A 68 3.99 -20.00 -13.82
C LYS A 68 3.43 -19.24 -12.61
N PRO A 69 4.04 -19.38 -11.43
CA PRO A 69 3.69 -18.56 -10.26
C PRO A 69 3.69 -17.05 -10.56
N SER A 70 4.67 -16.56 -11.31
CA SER A 70 4.75 -15.15 -11.72
C SER A 70 3.54 -14.71 -12.57
N GLU A 71 3.02 -15.58 -13.44
CA GLU A 71 1.83 -15.30 -14.24
C GLU A 71 0.57 -15.22 -13.38
N LEU A 72 0.44 -16.10 -12.37
CA LEU A 72 -0.65 -16.03 -11.41
C LEU A 72 -0.55 -14.75 -10.57
N MET A 73 0.65 -14.38 -10.16
CA MET A 73 0.87 -13.16 -9.41
C MET A 73 0.43 -11.92 -10.21
N LYS A 74 0.88 -11.78 -11.44
CA LYS A 74 0.46 -10.69 -12.33
C LYS A 74 -1.04 -10.70 -12.65
N ARG A 75 -1.69 -11.87 -12.64
CA ARG A 75 -3.13 -11.99 -12.91
C ARG A 75 -4.00 -11.58 -11.73
N HIS A 76 -3.60 -11.94 -10.52
CA HIS A 76 -4.46 -11.89 -9.35
C HIS A 76 -4.11 -10.80 -8.33
N PHE A 77 -2.88 -10.28 -8.34
CA PHE A 77 -2.41 -9.36 -7.31
C PHE A 77 -2.18 -7.95 -7.84
N CYS A 78 -2.64 -6.97 -7.08
CA CYS A 78 -2.28 -5.57 -7.22
C CYS A 78 -1.53 -5.17 -5.96
N HIS A 79 -0.40 -4.52 -6.11
CA HIS A 79 0.49 -4.15 -5.02
C HIS A 79 0.44 -2.65 -4.78
N CYS A 80 0.31 -2.26 -3.51
CA CYS A 80 0.29 -0.87 -3.11
C CYS A 80 1.64 -0.46 -2.51
N PHE A 81 2.01 0.81 -2.71
CA PHE A 81 3.20 1.39 -2.12
C PHE A 81 2.94 2.81 -1.62
N LEU A 82 3.65 3.20 -0.57
CA LEU A 82 3.73 4.58 -0.08
C LEU A 82 5.05 5.21 -0.52
N TRP A 83 6.16 4.59 -0.10
CA TRP A 83 7.52 5.02 -0.41
C TRP A 83 8.35 3.82 -0.84
N ASP A 84 8.62 3.71 -2.14
CA ASP A 84 9.43 2.59 -2.68
C ASP A 84 10.19 2.98 -3.96
N PRO A 85 11.19 3.85 -3.86
CA PRO A 85 11.99 4.25 -5.04
C PRO A 85 12.72 3.08 -5.71
N TYR A 86 12.98 1.99 -4.97
CA TYR A 86 13.60 0.80 -5.55
C TYR A 86 12.60 0.01 -6.39
N GLY A 87 11.39 -0.18 -5.87
CA GLY A 87 10.33 -0.87 -6.60
C GLY A 87 9.92 -0.12 -7.87
N LEU A 88 9.85 1.22 -7.81
CA LEU A 88 9.54 2.07 -8.96
C LEU A 88 10.57 1.96 -10.09
N LYS A 89 11.83 1.68 -9.81
CA LYS A 89 12.84 1.41 -10.84
C LYS A 89 12.64 0.07 -11.56
N ASN A 90 11.83 -0.80 -10.99
CA ASN A 90 11.58 -2.15 -11.50
C ASN A 90 10.10 -2.35 -11.89
N LEU A 91 9.39 -1.27 -12.23
CA LEU A 91 7.95 -1.32 -12.57
C LEU A 91 7.63 -2.28 -13.71
N ASP A 92 8.48 -2.35 -14.73
CA ASP A 92 8.28 -3.26 -15.86
C ASP A 92 8.35 -4.73 -15.43
N GLU A 93 9.18 -5.06 -14.45
CA GLU A 93 9.28 -6.41 -13.91
C GLU A 93 8.07 -6.76 -13.02
N VAL A 94 7.61 -5.80 -12.21
CA VAL A 94 6.40 -5.95 -11.39
C VAL A 94 5.17 -6.10 -12.29
N GLY A 95 5.12 -5.34 -13.38
CA GLY A 95 3.94 -5.09 -14.21
C GLY A 95 3.25 -3.82 -13.73
N VAL A 96 3.47 -2.70 -14.44
CA VAL A 96 2.94 -1.39 -14.03
C VAL A 96 1.43 -1.40 -13.80
N GLU A 97 0.68 -2.20 -14.54
CA GLU A 97 -0.77 -2.38 -14.43
C GLU A 97 -1.23 -3.02 -13.11
N ASN A 98 -0.29 -3.53 -12.33
CA ASN A 98 -0.51 -4.21 -11.06
C ASN A 98 -0.01 -3.40 -9.86
N VAL A 99 0.30 -2.12 -10.08
CA VAL A 99 0.82 -1.24 -9.03
C VAL A 99 -0.10 -0.06 -8.82
N THR A 100 -0.35 0.31 -7.55
CA THR A 100 -1.08 1.52 -7.19
C THR A 100 -0.44 2.22 -6.01
N TYR A 101 -0.51 3.54 -6.03
CA TYR A 101 -0.08 4.38 -4.91
C TYR A 101 -1.16 4.42 -3.83
N GLU A 102 -0.74 4.46 -2.58
CA GLU A 102 -1.61 4.65 -1.42
C GLU A 102 -1.05 5.71 -0.47
N VAL A 103 -1.91 6.36 0.29
CA VAL A 103 -1.54 7.43 1.23
C VAL A 103 -1.51 6.94 2.68
N ASP A 104 -2.32 5.94 2.98
CA ASP A 104 -2.48 5.32 4.30
C ASP A 104 -2.85 6.30 5.42
N TYR A 105 -3.56 7.38 5.10
CA TYR A 105 -4.04 8.34 6.09
C TYR A 105 -5.19 7.74 6.92
N PRO A 106 -5.22 7.88 8.25
CA PRO A 106 -4.34 8.66 9.14
C PRO A 106 -3.31 7.83 9.91
N HIS A 107 -2.78 6.77 9.32
CA HIS A 107 -1.80 5.90 9.95
C HIS A 107 -0.47 6.63 10.21
N SER A 108 0.36 6.08 11.11
CA SER A 108 1.65 6.69 11.47
C SER A 108 2.70 6.64 10.36
N ASP A 109 2.53 5.73 9.40
CA ASP A 109 3.42 5.57 8.24
C ASP A 109 2.94 6.37 7.02
N ALA A 110 1.77 7.01 7.12
CA ALA A 110 1.24 7.85 6.07
C ALA A 110 2.17 9.01 5.72
N LEU A 111 2.26 9.32 4.43
CA LEU A 111 3.02 10.47 3.93
C LEU A 111 2.26 11.80 4.05
N TRP A 112 1.06 11.79 4.64
CA TRP A 112 0.29 12.99 4.89
C TRP A 112 1.02 13.95 5.86
N PRO A 113 1.03 15.29 5.66
CA PRO A 113 0.24 16.02 4.64
C PRO A 113 0.94 16.19 3.30
N ASP A 114 2.21 15.83 3.17
CA ASP A 114 3.05 16.11 2.01
C ASP A 114 3.03 14.96 0.98
N ALA A 115 1.98 14.14 1.00
CA ALA A 115 1.87 12.90 0.22
C ALA A 115 2.04 13.12 -1.29
N ALA A 116 1.49 14.21 -1.83
CA ALA A 116 1.58 14.51 -3.26
C ALA A 116 3.00 14.95 -3.66
N GLU A 117 3.64 15.78 -2.84
CA GLU A 117 5.00 16.28 -3.05
C GLU A 117 6.02 15.15 -2.93
N LEU A 118 5.87 14.31 -1.92
CA LEU A 118 6.75 13.15 -1.71
C LEU A 118 6.55 12.08 -2.79
N LEU A 119 5.32 11.88 -3.27
CA LEU A 119 5.10 11.03 -4.42
C LEU A 119 5.80 11.59 -5.66
N TRP A 120 5.67 12.90 -5.92
CA TRP A 120 6.32 13.52 -7.06
C TRP A 120 7.83 13.30 -7.08
N GLU A 121 8.49 13.39 -5.93
CA GLU A 121 9.92 13.10 -5.83
C GLU A 121 10.29 11.66 -6.23
N GLN A 122 9.38 10.73 -6.05
CA GLN A 122 9.60 9.33 -6.43
C GLN A 122 9.33 9.05 -7.92
N VAL A 123 8.36 9.76 -8.53
CA VAL A 123 7.82 9.39 -9.85
C VAL A 123 8.16 10.36 -10.96
N LYS A 124 8.78 11.52 -10.67
CA LYS A 124 9.05 12.61 -11.65
C LYS A 124 9.85 12.18 -12.88
N ASP A 125 10.59 11.09 -12.80
CA ASP A 125 11.40 10.57 -13.90
C ASP A 125 10.66 9.46 -14.71
N LEU A 126 9.43 9.11 -14.32
CA LEU A 126 8.57 8.17 -15.05
C LEU A 126 7.81 8.90 -16.17
N SER A 127 7.29 8.15 -17.13
CA SER A 127 6.38 8.70 -18.14
C SER A 127 5.04 9.12 -17.51
N ASP A 128 4.39 10.12 -18.08
CA ASP A 128 3.05 10.55 -17.65
C ASP A 128 2.05 9.40 -17.66
N GLU A 129 2.17 8.48 -18.63
CA GLU A 129 1.34 7.28 -18.71
C GLU A 129 1.50 6.39 -17.47
N TYR A 130 2.74 6.12 -17.04
CA TYR A 130 3.01 5.31 -15.86
C TYR A 130 2.53 6.01 -14.60
N ILE A 131 2.75 7.33 -14.48
CA ILE A 131 2.25 8.14 -13.37
C ILE A 131 0.74 8.05 -13.28
N ASP A 132 0.02 8.22 -14.38
CA ASP A 132 -1.45 8.11 -14.42
C ASP A 132 -1.93 6.71 -14.06
N MET A 133 -1.25 5.66 -14.53
CA MET A 133 -1.58 4.28 -14.18
C MET A 133 -1.48 4.03 -12.68
N ILE A 134 -0.33 4.33 -12.07
CA ILE A 134 -0.08 4.00 -10.66
C ILE A 134 -0.81 4.91 -9.68
N THR A 135 -1.15 6.15 -10.07
CA THR A 135 -1.82 7.10 -9.17
C THR A 135 -3.33 6.96 -9.14
N HIS A 136 -3.96 6.53 -10.22
CA HIS A 136 -5.43 6.44 -10.27
C HIS A 136 -6.01 5.37 -11.19
N GLN A 137 -5.47 5.17 -12.42
CA GLN A 137 -6.13 4.30 -13.40
C GLN A 137 -6.18 2.85 -12.94
N ASN A 138 -5.09 2.35 -12.36
CA ASN A 138 -5.04 0.97 -11.86
C ASN A 138 -6.00 0.78 -10.68
N ALA A 139 -6.07 1.73 -9.74
CA ALA A 139 -7.01 1.65 -8.63
C ALA A 139 -8.46 1.61 -9.14
N ILE A 140 -8.83 2.46 -10.09
CA ILE A 140 -10.16 2.46 -10.73
C ILE A 140 -10.46 1.09 -11.35
N LYS A 141 -9.53 0.55 -12.14
CA LYS A 141 -9.66 -0.73 -12.82
C LYS A 141 -9.78 -1.90 -11.84
N TRP A 142 -8.91 -1.94 -10.81
CA TRP A 142 -8.87 -3.02 -9.83
C TRP A 142 -10.08 -3.02 -8.90
N LEU A 143 -10.53 -1.84 -8.46
CA LEU A 143 -11.68 -1.67 -7.59
C LEU A 143 -13.02 -1.60 -8.35
N LYS A 144 -12.98 -1.58 -9.69
CA LYS A 144 -14.18 -1.43 -10.56
C LYS A 144 -14.97 -0.14 -10.24
N HIS A 145 -14.26 0.96 -10.09
CA HIS A 145 -14.82 2.27 -9.79
C HIS A 145 -14.90 3.17 -11.03
N ASP A 146 -15.40 2.65 -12.15
CA ASP A 146 -15.42 3.36 -13.43
C ASP A 146 -16.14 4.72 -13.38
N SER A 147 -17.12 4.86 -12.46
CA SER A 147 -17.88 6.09 -12.30
C SER A 147 -17.19 7.19 -11.46
N LEU A 148 -16.05 6.90 -10.83
CA LEU A 148 -15.43 7.83 -9.86
C LEU A 148 -15.06 9.17 -10.50
N PHE A 149 -14.65 9.17 -11.77
CA PHE A 149 -14.22 10.35 -12.51
C PHE A 149 -15.26 10.90 -13.50
N GLU A 150 -16.42 10.25 -13.67
CA GLU A 150 -17.49 10.75 -14.56
C GLU A 150 -18.00 12.12 -14.15
N ASN A 151 -17.94 12.43 -12.85
CA ASN A 151 -18.43 13.68 -12.29
C ASN A 151 -17.34 14.72 -11.99
N PHE A 152 -16.08 14.43 -12.29
CA PHE A 152 -14.95 15.31 -11.98
C PHE A 152 -14.06 15.47 -13.20
N LYS A 153 -13.71 16.73 -13.49
CA LYS A 153 -12.65 17.02 -14.46
C LYS A 153 -11.30 16.99 -13.76
N ARG A 154 -10.28 16.47 -14.44
CA ARG A 154 -8.92 16.35 -13.89
C ARG A 154 -8.38 17.69 -13.39
N GLU A 155 -8.62 18.76 -14.14
CA GLU A 155 -8.21 20.13 -13.79
C GLU A 155 -8.86 20.63 -12.48
N ASP A 156 -10.01 20.10 -12.10
CA ASP A 156 -10.77 20.49 -10.90
C ASP A 156 -10.37 19.74 -9.62
N ILE A 157 -9.64 18.64 -9.75
CA ILE A 157 -9.33 17.74 -8.64
C ILE A 157 -7.82 17.54 -8.41
N ASN A 158 -6.97 18.27 -9.14
CA ASN A 158 -5.55 18.29 -8.82
C ASN A 158 -5.29 19.05 -7.51
N VAL A 159 -4.10 18.83 -6.92
CA VAL A 159 -3.72 19.39 -5.61
C VAL A 159 -3.93 20.89 -5.55
N GLY A 160 -3.46 21.63 -6.56
CA GLY A 160 -3.61 23.09 -6.61
C GLY A 160 -5.07 23.56 -6.65
N ALA A 161 -5.92 22.91 -7.45
CA ALA A 161 -7.33 23.24 -7.54
C ALA A 161 -8.07 22.94 -6.22
N LEU A 162 -7.74 21.83 -5.54
CA LEU A 162 -8.32 21.48 -4.25
C LEU A 162 -7.89 22.44 -3.14
N HIS A 163 -6.62 22.85 -3.11
CA HIS A 163 -6.12 23.88 -2.19
C HIS A 163 -6.86 25.22 -2.40
N ALA A 164 -7.03 25.65 -3.65
CA ALA A 164 -7.76 26.85 -3.97
C ALA A 164 -9.23 26.79 -3.51
N LYS A 165 -9.90 25.65 -3.73
CA LYS A 165 -11.27 25.41 -3.24
C LYS A 165 -11.37 25.42 -1.73
N ALA A 166 -10.40 24.83 -1.03
CA ALA A 166 -10.34 24.83 0.42
C ALA A 166 -10.16 26.24 0.99
N ALA A 167 -9.20 27.01 0.43
CA ALA A 167 -8.95 28.40 0.82
C ALA A 167 -10.18 29.28 0.60
N ALA A 168 -10.88 29.14 -0.53
CA ALA A 168 -12.12 29.88 -0.82
C ALA A 168 -13.25 29.58 0.17
N LYS A 169 -13.23 28.41 0.81
CA LYS A 169 -14.20 28.00 1.85
C LYS A 169 -13.71 28.30 3.27
N GLY A 170 -12.56 28.94 3.44
CA GLY A 170 -11.96 29.19 4.75
C GLY A 170 -11.52 27.91 5.48
N VAL A 171 -11.31 26.81 4.74
CA VAL A 171 -10.80 25.56 5.33
C VAL A 171 -9.29 25.70 5.51
N ASP A 172 -8.84 25.52 6.74
CA ASP A 172 -7.44 25.46 7.08
C ASP A 172 -6.86 24.13 6.66
N THR A 173 -5.96 24.15 5.68
CA THR A 173 -5.26 22.98 5.15
C THR A 173 -3.86 22.81 5.73
N ALA A 174 -3.46 23.66 6.70
CA ALA A 174 -2.18 23.48 7.37
C ALA A 174 -2.15 22.15 8.14
N PRO A 175 -1.02 21.44 8.14
CA PRO A 175 -0.86 20.23 8.92
C PRO A 175 -1.16 20.51 10.40
N LYS A 176 -2.09 19.75 10.96
CA LYS A 176 -2.36 19.80 12.39
C LYS A 176 -1.79 18.56 13.02
N SER A 177 -0.97 18.73 14.05
CA SER A 177 -0.59 17.63 14.92
C SER A 177 -1.89 16.90 15.33
N SER A 178 -1.92 15.57 15.22
CA SER A 178 -3.06 14.74 15.59
C SER A 178 -3.43 14.80 17.08
N GLY A 179 -2.76 15.65 17.87
CA GLY A 179 -2.99 15.83 19.29
C GLY A 179 -2.67 14.59 20.14
N GLY A 180 -2.17 13.53 19.54
CA GLY A 180 -1.59 12.44 20.26
C GLY A 180 -0.32 12.93 20.95
N SER A 181 -0.40 13.22 22.24
CA SER A 181 0.80 13.42 23.02
C SER A 181 1.55 12.10 23.13
N VAL A 182 2.35 11.81 22.09
CA VAL A 182 3.47 10.89 22.32
C VAL A 182 4.26 11.54 23.43
N PRO A 183 4.51 10.86 24.54
CA PRO A 183 5.36 11.41 25.59
C PRO A 183 6.71 11.67 24.94
N THR A 184 6.99 12.91 24.59
CA THR A 184 8.31 13.35 24.19
C THR A 184 9.18 13.31 25.43
N ASN A 185 9.53 12.12 25.84
CA ASN A 185 10.62 11.97 26.77
C ASN A 185 11.89 12.19 25.96
N GLU A 186 12.32 13.42 25.95
CA GLU A 186 13.50 13.90 25.20
C GLU A 186 14.79 13.12 25.53
N THR A 187 14.76 12.29 26.55
CA THR A 187 15.94 11.58 27.05
C THR A 187 16.11 10.16 26.49
N ARG A 188 15.10 9.57 25.88
CA ARG A 188 15.18 8.24 25.27
C ARG A 188 14.18 8.06 24.11
N PRO A 189 14.48 7.18 23.15
CA PRO A 189 13.53 6.81 22.11
C PRO A 189 12.23 6.22 22.67
N VAL A 190 11.10 6.53 22.03
CA VAL A 190 9.83 5.87 22.31
C VAL A 190 9.93 4.40 21.89
N THR A 191 9.54 3.49 22.77
CA THR A 191 9.55 2.06 22.51
C THR A 191 8.14 1.54 22.20
N SER A 192 8.04 0.35 21.62
CA SER A 192 6.76 -0.32 21.42
C SER A 192 6.00 -0.52 22.72
N GLY A 193 6.72 -0.71 23.84
CA GLY A 193 6.14 -0.78 25.19
C GLY A 193 5.43 0.50 25.58
N ASP A 194 6.04 1.66 25.32
CA ASP A 194 5.45 2.97 25.64
C ASP A 194 4.15 3.19 24.82
N VAL A 195 4.15 2.79 23.56
CA VAL A 195 2.96 2.85 22.70
C VAL A 195 1.84 1.94 23.23
N MET A 196 2.18 0.72 23.64
CA MET A 196 1.20 -0.21 24.22
C MET A 196 0.61 0.31 25.53
N GLU A 197 1.41 0.94 26.40
CA GLU A 197 0.91 1.59 27.62
C GLU A 197 -0.04 2.76 27.29
N MET A 198 0.24 3.53 26.27
CA MET A 198 -0.67 4.61 25.80
C MET A 198 -2.02 4.04 25.35
N PHE A 199 -2.03 2.97 24.54
CA PHE A 199 -3.28 2.33 24.11
C PHE A 199 -4.07 1.79 25.30
N LYS A 200 -3.41 1.18 26.26
CA LYS A 200 -4.03 0.65 27.48
C LYS A 200 -4.67 1.77 28.30
N ALA A 201 -3.93 2.85 28.53
CA ALA A 201 -4.45 4.01 29.28
C ALA A 201 -5.66 4.66 28.55
N HIS A 202 -5.61 4.72 27.21
CA HIS A 202 -6.73 5.24 26.42
C HIS A 202 -7.97 4.32 26.51
N ALA A 203 -7.78 3.02 26.44
CA ALA A 203 -8.87 2.04 26.58
C ALA A 203 -9.54 2.12 27.97
N GLU A 204 -8.74 2.23 29.03
CA GLU A 204 -9.23 2.39 30.40
C GLU A 204 -10.02 3.70 30.58
N LYS A 205 -9.55 4.79 29.98
CA LYS A 205 -10.28 6.07 30.00
C LYS A 205 -11.65 5.94 29.31
N ARG A 206 -11.70 5.34 28.13
CA ARG A 206 -12.96 5.13 27.39
C ARG A 206 -13.94 4.23 28.16
N ALA A 207 -13.45 3.18 28.81
CA ALA A 207 -14.30 2.32 29.62
C ALA A 207 -14.95 3.10 30.77
N LYS A 208 -14.20 3.93 31.48
CA LYS A 208 -14.72 4.80 32.55
C LYS A 208 -15.76 5.81 32.05
N GLU A 209 -15.52 6.40 30.88
CA GLU A 209 -16.45 7.34 30.27
C GLU A 209 -17.78 6.66 29.88
N GLN A 210 -17.74 5.39 29.46
CA GLN A 210 -18.94 4.60 29.15
C GLN A 210 -19.71 4.14 30.40
N GLU A 211 -19.03 3.92 31.52
CA GLU A 211 -19.67 3.57 32.79
C GLU A 211 -20.37 4.78 33.45
N MET A 212 -19.98 6.00 33.06
CA MET A 212 -20.52 7.25 33.61
C MET A 212 -21.65 7.85 32.74
N ALA A 213 -21.92 7.29 31.58
CA ALA A 213 -22.96 7.73 30.64
C ALA A 213 -24.21 6.86 30.69
#